data_74adc801f96e4984906ea5ea60b75a08
#
_entry.id   74adc801f96e4984906ea5ea60b75a08
#
_cell.length_a   1.000
_cell.length_b   1.000
_cell.length_c   1.000
_cell.angle_alpha   90.00
_cell.angle_beta   90.00
_cell.angle_gamma   90.00
#
_symmetry.space_group_name_H-M   'P 1'
#
loop_
_entity.id
_entity.type
_entity.pdbx_description
1 polymer ?
#
loop_
_entity_poly.entity_id
_entity_poly.type
_entity_poly.pdbx_seq_one_letter_code
_entity_poly.pdbx_strand_id
1 'polypeptide(L)'
;MADLAAQSELQCANCGGQRIYRPAHQGLECTQCGDVASLDTPYDHLAAEERDYAPDNDRKITLQAHTHHCETCGGDVVFTGPVLSERCAYCDGPVVLRPSDDAYGTMALIPFRVPDEQAWELVNKWVRRRLAAPNDLADIVAQGRVAGLYVPFWTFDSDEAIQYWAKYKVRRGKRTETRSTSGKMRFSFDDLLAPASHHITPLIRDGILHEFDPGSLRPYRPGYLAGFAAERQHQT
;
A
#
# COMPACT_ATOMS: atom_id res chain seq x y z
N MET A 1 19.03 19.89 -1.88
CA MET A 1 20.05 18.87 -2.17
C MET A 1 19.53 17.42 -2.12
N ALA A 2 18.43 17.14 -1.42
CA ALA A 2 17.78 15.80 -1.46
C ALA A 2 17.13 15.47 -2.81
N ASP A 3 16.81 16.46 -3.60
CA ASP A 3 16.08 16.37 -4.87
C ASP A 3 16.86 15.72 -6.01
N LEU A 4 18.15 15.94 -6.07
CA LEU A 4 19.05 15.36 -7.09
C LEU A 4 19.37 13.88 -6.83
N ALA A 5 19.36 13.45 -5.57
CA ALA A 5 19.67 12.06 -5.21
C ALA A 5 18.56 11.09 -5.59
N ALA A 6 17.29 11.51 -5.50
CA ALA A 6 16.14 10.65 -5.87
C ALA A 6 15.96 10.54 -7.40
N GLN A 7 16.37 11.56 -8.16
CA GLN A 7 16.37 11.54 -9.64
C GLN A 7 17.41 10.56 -10.19
N SER A 8 18.54 10.43 -9.51
CA SER A 8 19.58 9.48 -9.92
C SER A 8 19.24 8.02 -9.68
N GLU A 9 18.20 7.72 -8.85
CA GLU A 9 17.88 6.34 -8.48
C GLU A 9 17.26 5.55 -9.63
N LEU A 10 16.40 6.17 -10.43
CA LEU A 10 15.73 5.53 -11.57
C LEU A 10 16.58 5.49 -12.84
N GLN A 11 17.72 6.18 -12.84
CA GLN A 11 18.68 6.10 -13.93
C GLN A 11 19.84 5.15 -13.58
N CYS A 12 20.24 4.34 -14.54
CA CYS A 12 21.37 3.43 -14.38
C CYS A 12 22.68 4.20 -14.40
N ALA A 13 23.46 4.13 -13.32
CA ALA A 13 24.78 4.76 -13.25
C ALA A 13 25.78 4.17 -14.26
N ASN A 14 25.55 2.94 -14.74
CA ASN A 14 26.44 2.25 -15.65
C ASN A 14 26.23 2.64 -17.12
N CYS A 15 24.96 2.75 -17.59
CA CYS A 15 24.66 3.00 -18.99
C CYS A 15 23.69 4.16 -19.25
N GLY A 16 23.23 4.84 -18.20
CA GLY A 16 22.22 5.91 -18.31
C GLY A 16 20.81 5.42 -18.63
N GLY A 17 20.62 4.10 -18.78
CA GLY A 17 19.31 3.51 -19.06
C GLY A 17 18.38 3.57 -17.87
N GLN A 18 17.12 3.27 -18.12
CA GLN A 18 16.08 3.32 -17.13
C GLN A 18 16.06 2.07 -16.24
N ARG A 19 15.82 2.25 -14.96
CA ARG A 19 15.64 1.18 -13.98
C ARG A 19 14.19 1.02 -13.60
N ILE A 20 13.77 -0.24 -13.44
CA ILE A 20 12.44 -0.61 -12.90
C ILE A 20 12.62 -1.55 -11.72
N TYR A 21 11.68 -1.51 -10.78
CA TYR A 21 11.70 -2.41 -9.64
C TYR A 21 11.37 -3.84 -10.07
N ARG A 22 12.19 -4.78 -9.63
CA ARG A 22 12.00 -6.21 -9.87
C ARG A 22 11.82 -6.95 -8.56
N PRO A 23 10.61 -7.52 -8.30
CA PRO A 23 10.33 -8.29 -7.09
C PRO A 23 11.30 -9.44 -6.86
N ALA A 24 11.77 -10.11 -7.93
CA ALA A 24 12.69 -11.21 -7.85
C ALA A 24 14.07 -10.84 -7.26
N HIS A 25 14.50 -9.59 -7.45
CA HIS A 25 15.80 -9.10 -6.98
C HIS A 25 15.68 -8.17 -5.77
N GLN A 26 14.45 -7.82 -5.36
CA GLN A 26 14.19 -6.80 -4.33
C GLN A 26 15.00 -5.51 -4.59
N GLY A 27 15.04 -5.09 -5.85
CA GLY A 27 15.90 -3.99 -6.31
C GLY A 27 15.49 -3.44 -7.65
N LEU A 28 16.21 -2.42 -8.07
CA LEU A 28 16.07 -1.75 -9.36
C LEU A 28 16.94 -2.41 -10.41
N GLU A 29 16.34 -2.97 -11.43
CA GLU A 29 17.06 -3.56 -12.59
C GLU A 29 17.01 -2.61 -13.78
N CYS A 30 18.17 -2.40 -14.41
CA CYS A 30 18.26 -1.63 -15.63
C CYS A 30 17.69 -2.41 -16.82
N THR A 31 16.75 -1.80 -17.54
CA THR A 31 16.08 -2.41 -18.70
C THR A 31 17.03 -2.60 -19.91
N GLN A 32 18.17 -1.91 -19.93
CA GLN A 32 19.10 -1.96 -21.04
C GLN A 32 20.32 -2.85 -20.78
N CYS A 33 20.96 -2.73 -19.63
CA CYS A 33 22.21 -3.47 -19.36
C CYS A 33 22.06 -4.55 -18.28
N GLY A 34 20.89 -4.68 -17.65
CA GLY A 34 20.63 -5.68 -16.61
C GLY A 34 21.31 -5.41 -15.26
N ASP A 35 21.95 -4.23 -15.09
CA ASP A 35 22.56 -3.84 -13.81
C ASP A 35 21.49 -3.74 -12.71
N VAL A 36 21.76 -4.32 -11.53
CA VAL A 36 20.83 -4.39 -10.41
C VAL A 36 21.35 -3.60 -9.23
N ALA A 37 20.55 -2.65 -8.76
CA ALA A 37 20.77 -1.90 -7.52
C ALA A 37 19.79 -2.37 -6.44
N SER A 38 20.29 -2.91 -5.34
CA SER A 38 19.46 -3.34 -4.21
C SER A 38 18.79 -2.15 -3.52
N LEU A 39 17.51 -2.32 -3.18
CA LEU A 39 16.73 -1.39 -2.35
C LEU A 39 16.43 -1.94 -0.95
N ASP A 40 16.76 -3.20 -0.69
CA ASP A 40 16.38 -3.89 0.54
C ASP A 40 17.11 -3.32 1.76
N THR A 41 16.48 -2.33 2.38
CA THR A 41 16.93 -1.72 3.64
C THR A 41 15.84 -1.97 4.68
N PRO A 42 16.16 -2.58 5.83
CA PRO A 42 15.18 -2.78 6.90
C PRO A 42 14.58 -1.45 7.36
N TYR A 43 13.30 -1.45 7.63
CA TYR A 43 12.62 -0.31 8.24
C TYR A 43 12.68 -0.44 9.76
N ASP A 44 13.19 0.58 10.41
CA ASP A 44 13.16 0.69 11.86
C ASP A 44 11.86 1.40 12.27
N HIS A 45 10.84 0.62 12.57
CA HIS A 45 9.54 1.14 13.02
C HIS A 45 9.61 1.80 14.41
N LEU A 46 10.61 1.48 15.22
CA LEU A 46 10.83 2.14 16.52
C LEU A 46 11.40 3.56 16.37
N ALA A 47 12.02 3.86 15.22
CA ALA A 47 12.51 5.19 14.89
C ALA A 47 11.50 6.00 14.05
N ALA A 48 10.31 5.46 13.76
CA ALA A 48 9.27 6.14 13.04
C ALA A 48 8.77 7.36 13.84
N GLU A 49 8.60 8.50 13.17
CA GLU A 49 7.98 9.66 13.76
C GLU A 49 6.48 9.41 13.94
N GLU A 50 6.07 9.09 15.15
CA GLU A 50 4.66 9.08 15.52
C GLU A 50 4.14 10.51 15.64
N ARG A 51 2.92 10.73 15.19
CA ARG A 51 2.24 12.02 15.29
C ARG A 51 0.95 11.85 16.07
N ASP A 52 0.69 12.78 16.99
CA ASP A 52 -0.58 12.82 17.68
C ASP A 52 -1.73 12.90 16.68
N TYR A 53 -2.70 12.01 16.83
CA TYR A 53 -3.91 12.04 16.03
C TYR A 53 -4.70 13.31 16.38
N ALA A 54 -4.75 14.25 15.43
CA ALA A 54 -5.63 15.41 15.49
C ALA A 54 -6.72 15.21 14.44
N PRO A 55 -7.98 14.92 14.84
CA PRO A 55 -9.08 14.83 13.88
C PRO A 55 -9.32 16.22 13.27
N ASP A 56 -8.79 16.43 12.08
CA ASP A 56 -9.02 17.63 11.29
C ASP A 56 -10.24 17.39 10.40
N ASN A 57 -11.41 17.69 10.94
CA ASN A 57 -12.69 17.50 10.26
C ASN A 57 -12.86 18.37 8.99
N ASP A 58 -11.98 19.34 8.77
CA ASP A 58 -12.10 20.31 7.67
C ASP A 58 -11.05 20.09 6.56
N ARG A 59 -10.09 19.19 6.73
CA ARG A 59 -9.04 18.95 5.73
C ARG A 59 -9.55 18.07 4.61
N LYS A 60 -10.17 18.67 3.62
CA LYS A 60 -10.46 17.99 2.35
C LYS A 60 -9.16 17.86 1.57
N ILE A 61 -8.71 16.64 1.35
CA ILE A 61 -7.61 16.37 0.43
C ILE A 61 -8.10 16.73 -0.97
N THR A 62 -7.63 17.85 -1.49
CA THR A 62 -7.95 18.28 -2.85
C THR A 62 -6.97 17.62 -3.80
N LEU A 63 -7.47 16.68 -4.57
CA LEU A 63 -6.69 16.00 -5.61
C LEU A 63 -6.61 16.89 -6.85
N GLN A 64 -5.55 17.68 -6.93
CA GLN A 64 -5.28 18.48 -8.11
C GLN A 64 -4.57 17.66 -9.19
N ALA A 65 -4.79 18.03 -10.46
CA ALA A 65 -3.99 17.50 -11.54
C ALA A 65 -2.55 18.04 -11.44
N HIS A 66 -1.56 17.16 -11.56
CA HIS A 66 -0.15 17.52 -11.53
C HIS A 66 0.51 17.10 -12.85
N THR A 67 1.23 18.04 -13.46
CA THR A 67 2.07 17.74 -14.61
C THR A 67 3.48 17.43 -14.13
N HIS A 68 4.03 16.31 -14.59
CA HIS A 68 5.39 15.88 -14.27
C HIS A 68 6.14 15.56 -15.55
N HIS A 69 7.38 16.01 -15.64
CA HIS A 69 8.25 15.68 -16.76
C HIS A 69 8.82 14.25 -16.61
N CYS A 70 8.68 13.47 -17.66
CA CYS A 70 9.33 12.16 -17.73
C CYS A 70 10.85 12.35 -17.86
N GLU A 71 11.61 11.88 -16.89
CA GLU A 71 13.07 12.03 -16.86
C GLU A 71 13.77 11.29 -18.01
N THR A 72 13.11 10.29 -18.59
CA THR A 72 13.66 9.49 -19.69
C THR A 72 13.56 10.18 -21.05
N CYS A 73 12.41 10.78 -21.36
CA CYS A 73 12.15 11.35 -22.69
C CYS A 73 11.81 12.83 -22.69
N GLY A 74 11.67 13.47 -21.52
CA GLY A 74 11.28 14.87 -21.36
C GLY A 74 9.82 15.17 -21.66
N GLY A 75 8.99 14.15 -21.94
CA GLY A 75 7.57 14.32 -22.20
C GLY A 75 6.77 14.66 -20.93
N ASP A 76 5.71 15.44 -21.07
CA ASP A 76 4.84 15.79 -19.97
C ASP A 76 3.79 14.71 -19.71
N VAL A 77 3.73 14.24 -18.48
CA VAL A 77 2.72 13.30 -17.98
C VAL A 77 1.83 14.00 -16.98
N VAL A 78 0.53 13.98 -17.23
CA VAL A 78 -0.47 14.59 -16.36
C VAL A 78 -1.08 13.51 -15.46
N PHE A 79 -0.87 13.64 -14.17
CA PHE A 79 -1.49 12.80 -13.16
C PHE A 79 -2.80 13.42 -12.69
N THR A 80 -3.85 12.64 -12.67
CA THR A 80 -5.17 13.06 -12.21
C THR A 80 -5.64 12.19 -11.06
N GLY A 81 -6.35 12.78 -10.10
CA GLY A 81 -6.86 12.03 -8.95
C GLY A 81 -5.76 11.50 -8.02
N PRO A 82 -5.93 10.32 -7.41
CA PRO A 82 -5.01 9.77 -6.41
C PRO A 82 -3.78 9.07 -6.98
N VAL A 83 -3.58 9.07 -8.29
CA VAL A 83 -2.47 8.35 -8.93
C VAL A 83 -1.13 8.94 -8.51
N LEU A 84 -0.23 8.09 -8.05
CA LEU A 84 1.12 8.45 -7.61
C LEU A 84 2.20 7.96 -8.57
N SER A 85 1.96 6.85 -9.27
CA SER A 85 2.90 6.28 -10.22
C SER A 85 2.18 5.76 -11.46
N GLU A 86 2.73 6.04 -12.64
CA GLU A 86 2.17 5.64 -13.93
C GLU A 86 3.29 5.44 -14.95
N ARG A 87 2.95 4.90 -16.12
CA ARG A 87 3.87 4.80 -17.26
C ARG A 87 3.74 6.01 -18.16
N CYS A 88 4.88 6.49 -18.62
CA CYS A 88 4.91 7.57 -19.59
C CYS A 88 4.26 7.15 -20.91
N ALA A 89 3.31 7.94 -21.41
CA ALA A 89 2.61 7.66 -22.66
C ALA A 89 3.53 7.72 -23.90
N TYR A 90 4.71 8.35 -23.79
CA TYR A 90 5.63 8.55 -24.92
C TYR A 90 6.73 7.49 -24.98
N CYS A 91 7.31 7.08 -23.83
CA CYS A 91 8.43 6.16 -23.80
C CYS A 91 8.17 4.89 -22.98
N ASP A 92 6.96 4.74 -22.44
CA ASP A 92 6.53 3.64 -21.56
C ASP A 92 7.36 3.50 -20.26
N GLY A 93 8.16 4.51 -19.95
CA GLY A 93 8.97 4.52 -18.74
C GLY A 93 8.21 4.86 -17.47
N PRO A 94 8.67 4.40 -16.28
CA PRO A 94 8.02 4.74 -15.04
C PRO A 94 8.14 6.23 -14.73
N VAL A 95 7.04 6.83 -14.32
CA VAL A 95 6.97 8.20 -13.81
C VAL A 95 6.33 8.14 -12.43
N VAL A 96 7.01 8.66 -11.43
CA VAL A 96 6.54 8.68 -10.05
C VAL A 96 6.41 10.12 -9.59
N LEU A 97 5.21 10.48 -9.13
CA LEU A 97 4.98 11.78 -8.51
C LEU A 97 5.67 11.83 -7.15
N ARG A 98 6.27 12.98 -6.88
CA ARG A 98 6.74 13.28 -5.52
C ARG A 98 5.57 13.79 -4.70
N PRO A 99 5.43 13.33 -3.46
CA PRO A 99 4.48 13.93 -2.53
C PRO A 99 4.80 15.44 -2.42
N SER A 100 3.79 16.30 -2.57
CA SER A 100 3.91 17.71 -2.24
C SER A 100 4.08 17.84 -0.72
N ASP A 101 4.78 18.88 -0.27
CA ASP A 101 5.04 19.15 1.16
C ASP A 101 3.76 19.33 2.00
N ASP A 102 2.61 19.47 1.37
CA ASP A 102 1.31 19.64 2.02
C ASP A 102 0.59 18.33 2.36
N ALA A 103 1.12 17.18 1.95
CA ALA A 103 0.56 15.87 2.24
C ALA A 103 1.38 15.14 3.31
N TYR A 104 0.74 14.31 4.12
CA TYR A 104 1.45 13.37 4.96
C TYR A 104 2.32 12.47 4.07
N GLY A 105 3.63 12.52 4.28
CA GLY A 105 4.57 11.69 3.52
C GLY A 105 4.35 10.21 3.81
N THR A 106 4.46 9.36 2.80
CA THR A 106 4.52 7.92 3.01
C THR A 106 5.84 7.60 3.73
N MET A 107 5.77 6.96 4.89
CA MET A 107 6.94 6.64 5.72
C MET A 107 7.57 5.33 5.29
N ALA A 108 6.76 4.33 5.04
CA ALA A 108 7.17 2.98 4.71
C ALA A 108 6.24 2.33 3.68
N LEU A 109 6.69 1.25 3.09
CA LEU A 109 5.89 0.42 2.20
C LEU A 109 6.28 -1.05 2.34
N ILE A 110 5.40 -1.95 1.91
CA ILE A 110 5.72 -3.37 1.75
C ILE A 110 6.02 -3.61 0.27
N PRO A 111 7.27 -3.92 -0.08
CA PRO A 111 7.62 -4.14 -1.48
C PRO A 111 6.99 -5.41 -2.03
N PHE A 112 6.66 -5.41 -3.32
CA PHE A 112 6.26 -6.64 -4.02
C PHE A 112 7.40 -7.65 -3.99
N ARG A 113 7.07 -8.89 -3.64
CA ARG A 113 8.01 -10.03 -3.65
C ARG A 113 7.69 -11.06 -4.72
N VAL A 114 6.46 -11.02 -5.23
CA VAL A 114 5.96 -11.97 -6.23
C VAL A 114 6.06 -11.32 -7.60
N PRO A 115 6.83 -11.89 -8.55
CA PRO A 115 6.85 -11.43 -9.94
C PRO A 115 5.49 -11.58 -10.62
N ASP A 116 5.21 -10.76 -11.63
CA ASP A 116 3.93 -10.72 -12.33
C ASP A 116 3.54 -12.08 -12.93
N GLU A 117 4.51 -12.82 -13.50
CA GLU A 117 4.29 -14.14 -14.05
C GLU A 117 3.82 -15.14 -12.99
N GLN A 118 4.48 -15.12 -11.83
CA GLN A 118 4.11 -15.99 -10.71
C GLN A 118 2.77 -15.58 -10.10
N ALA A 119 2.50 -14.29 -10.01
CA ALA A 119 1.22 -13.77 -9.54
C ALA A 119 0.09 -14.26 -10.45
N TRP A 120 0.29 -14.19 -11.76
CA TRP A 120 -0.67 -14.68 -12.75
C TRP A 120 -0.93 -16.19 -12.62
N GLU A 121 0.11 -17.00 -12.45
CA GLU A 121 -0.01 -18.45 -12.21
C GLU A 121 -0.81 -18.74 -10.92
N LEU A 122 -0.54 -18.01 -9.84
CA LEU A 122 -1.25 -18.17 -8.57
C LEU A 122 -2.73 -17.82 -8.70
N VAL A 123 -3.07 -16.74 -9.39
CA VAL A 123 -4.46 -16.34 -9.66
C VAL A 123 -5.18 -17.41 -10.48
N ASN A 124 -4.58 -17.89 -11.57
CA ASN A 124 -5.16 -18.95 -12.39
C ASN A 124 -5.40 -20.24 -11.58
N LYS A 125 -4.42 -20.64 -10.78
CA LYS A 125 -4.53 -21.82 -9.91
C LYS A 125 -5.65 -21.66 -8.89
N TRP A 126 -5.80 -20.45 -8.34
CA TRP A 126 -6.86 -20.12 -7.39
C TRP A 126 -8.24 -20.19 -8.03
N VAL A 127 -8.43 -19.58 -9.21
CA VAL A 127 -9.69 -19.57 -9.96
C VAL A 127 -10.13 -21.00 -10.30
N ARG A 128 -9.23 -21.81 -10.85
CA ARG A 128 -9.52 -23.22 -11.23
C ARG A 128 -9.94 -24.12 -10.06
N ARG A 129 -9.65 -23.73 -8.83
CA ARG A 129 -10.05 -24.47 -7.61
C ARG A 129 -11.44 -24.08 -7.09
N ARG A 130 -12.08 -23.06 -7.67
CA ARG A 130 -13.39 -22.56 -7.24
C ARG A 130 -14.51 -23.28 -7.97
N LEU A 131 -15.12 -24.27 -7.29
CA LEU A 131 -16.23 -25.08 -7.86
C LEU A 131 -17.49 -24.27 -8.19
N ALA A 132 -17.71 -23.13 -7.52
CA ALA A 132 -18.85 -22.24 -7.71
C ALA A 132 -18.52 -21.01 -8.56
N ALA A 133 -17.34 -20.97 -9.20
CA ALA A 133 -16.97 -19.86 -10.08
C ALA A 133 -17.79 -19.93 -11.40
N PRO A 134 -18.20 -18.80 -11.98
CA PRO A 134 -18.75 -18.78 -13.33
C PRO A 134 -17.81 -19.44 -14.33
N ASN A 135 -18.35 -20.14 -15.31
CA ASN A 135 -17.56 -20.91 -16.28
C ASN A 135 -16.61 -20.04 -17.13
N ASP A 136 -16.98 -18.77 -17.33
CA ASP A 136 -16.21 -17.78 -18.09
C ASP A 136 -15.13 -17.06 -17.26
N LEU A 137 -15.12 -17.24 -15.94
CA LEU A 137 -14.15 -16.56 -15.07
C LEU A 137 -12.71 -16.93 -15.41
N ALA A 138 -12.46 -18.18 -15.76
CA ALA A 138 -11.14 -18.63 -16.17
C ALA A 138 -10.66 -17.96 -17.45
N ASP A 139 -11.57 -17.75 -18.42
CA ASP A 139 -11.28 -17.08 -19.68
C ASP A 139 -11.06 -15.58 -19.50
N ILE A 140 -11.85 -14.94 -18.60
CA ILE A 140 -11.68 -13.54 -18.25
C ILE A 140 -10.30 -13.32 -17.59
N VAL A 141 -9.91 -14.18 -16.64
CA VAL A 141 -8.60 -14.11 -16.00
C VAL A 141 -7.47 -14.38 -16.98
N ALA A 142 -7.65 -15.31 -17.90
CA ALA A 142 -6.65 -15.61 -18.93
C ALA A 142 -6.40 -14.45 -19.91
N GLN A 143 -7.41 -13.61 -20.15
CA GLN A 143 -7.32 -12.41 -21.00
C GLN A 143 -6.88 -11.17 -20.22
N GLY A 144 -7.00 -11.20 -18.87
CA GLY A 144 -6.61 -10.12 -17.99
C GLY A 144 -5.10 -10.03 -17.78
N ARG A 145 -4.63 -8.86 -17.34
CA ARG A 145 -3.29 -8.67 -16.80
C ARG A 145 -3.36 -8.60 -15.30
N VAL A 146 -2.52 -9.36 -14.63
CA VAL A 146 -2.28 -9.17 -13.20
C VAL A 146 -1.22 -8.08 -13.07
N ALA A 147 -1.58 -6.97 -12.45
CA ALA A 147 -0.68 -5.86 -12.20
C ALA A 147 -0.67 -5.54 -10.71
N GLY A 148 0.50 -5.24 -10.18
CA GLY A 148 0.64 -4.79 -8.80
C GLY A 148 0.18 -3.34 -8.65
N LEU A 149 -0.56 -3.07 -7.56
CA LEU A 149 -0.99 -1.73 -7.16
C LEU A 149 -0.58 -1.48 -5.72
N TYR A 150 0.16 -0.40 -5.47
CA TYR A 150 0.40 0.11 -4.12
C TYR A 150 -0.79 0.95 -3.68
N VAL A 151 -1.32 0.61 -2.52
CA VAL A 151 -2.48 1.28 -1.93
C VAL A 151 -2.10 1.86 -0.57
N PRO A 152 -2.48 3.10 -0.27
CA PRO A 152 -2.12 3.75 0.98
C PRO A 152 -2.97 3.27 2.15
N PHE A 153 -2.32 3.14 3.31
CA PHE A 153 -2.94 2.87 4.59
C PHE A 153 -2.43 3.86 5.64
N TRP A 154 -3.27 4.17 6.60
CA TRP A 154 -2.88 4.78 7.86
C TRP A 154 -2.57 3.70 8.88
N THR A 155 -1.58 3.92 9.71
CA THR A 155 -1.33 3.14 10.93
C THR A 155 -1.68 3.98 12.14
N PHE A 156 -2.34 3.38 13.10
CA PHE A 156 -2.73 4.04 14.35
C PHE A 156 -2.32 3.18 15.54
N ASP A 157 -1.73 3.83 16.52
CA ASP A 157 -1.51 3.25 17.83
C ASP A 157 -2.55 3.78 18.79
N SER A 158 -3.04 2.95 19.68
CA SER A 158 -4.07 3.36 20.62
C SER A 158 -3.96 2.60 21.94
N ASP A 159 -4.02 3.35 23.02
CA ASP A 159 -4.16 2.84 24.37
C ASP A 159 -5.53 3.21 24.93
N GLU A 160 -6.41 2.22 25.04
CA GLU A 160 -7.79 2.42 25.43
C GLU A 160 -8.08 1.89 26.84
N ALA A 161 -8.66 2.74 27.69
CA ALA A 161 -9.16 2.36 29.00
C ALA A 161 -10.69 2.36 28.99
N ILE A 162 -11.29 1.18 29.03
CA ILE A 162 -12.74 1.00 28.98
C ILE A 162 -13.27 0.61 30.37
N GLN A 163 -14.27 1.33 30.80
CA GLN A 163 -15.08 0.93 31.94
C GLN A 163 -16.43 0.43 31.44
N TYR A 164 -16.78 -0.79 31.74
CA TYR A 164 -18.04 -1.37 31.31
C TYR A 164 -18.93 -1.78 32.47
N TRP A 165 -20.20 -1.78 32.21
CA TRP A 165 -21.22 -2.43 33.03
C TRP A 165 -22.15 -3.22 32.11
N ALA A 166 -22.55 -4.40 32.55
CA ALA A 166 -23.44 -5.28 31.79
C ALA A 166 -24.48 -5.94 32.72
N LYS A 167 -25.61 -6.22 32.16
CA LYS A 167 -26.64 -7.04 32.81
C LYS A 167 -26.78 -8.34 32.01
N TYR A 168 -26.75 -9.47 32.71
CA TYR A 168 -26.92 -10.78 32.11
C TYR A 168 -27.97 -11.60 32.89
N LYS A 169 -28.63 -12.49 32.19
CA LYS A 169 -29.65 -13.37 32.77
C LYS A 169 -29.05 -14.73 33.10
N VAL A 170 -29.22 -15.16 34.35
CA VAL A 170 -28.83 -16.50 34.82
C VAL A 170 -30.07 -17.31 35.10
N ARG A 171 -30.18 -18.50 34.50
CA ARG A 171 -31.26 -19.44 34.75
C ARG A 171 -30.88 -20.34 35.93
N ARG A 172 -31.69 -20.28 37.01
CA ARG A 172 -31.57 -21.19 38.14
C ARG A 172 -32.86 -22.01 38.23
N GLY A 173 -32.79 -23.23 37.70
CA GLY A 173 -33.98 -24.11 37.60
C GLY A 173 -35.05 -23.49 36.70
N LYS A 174 -36.23 -23.23 37.25
CA LYS A 174 -37.39 -22.61 36.58
C LYS A 174 -37.39 -21.06 36.64
N ARG A 175 -36.49 -20.46 37.42
CA ARG A 175 -36.44 -18.99 37.59
C ARG A 175 -35.24 -18.39 36.82
N THR A 176 -35.49 -17.21 36.26
CA THR A 176 -34.43 -16.41 35.58
C THR A 176 -34.15 -15.20 36.48
N GLU A 177 -32.91 -15.05 36.91
CA GLU A 177 -32.43 -13.92 37.69
C GLU A 177 -31.61 -13.03 36.78
N THR A 178 -31.77 -11.71 36.90
CA THR A 178 -30.92 -10.73 36.26
C THR A 178 -29.77 -10.35 37.20
N ARG A 179 -28.55 -10.51 36.77
CA ARG A 179 -27.36 -10.10 37.50
C ARG A 179 -26.66 -9.00 36.77
N SER A 180 -26.00 -8.10 37.50
CA SER A 180 -25.13 -7.07 36.94
C SER A 180 -23.68 -7.40 37.22
N THR A 181 -22.82 -7.02 36.29
CA THR A 181 -21.39 -7.05 36.42
C THR A 181 -20.81 -5.75 35.88
N SER A 182 -19.72 -5.31 36.45
CA SER A 182 -18.94 -4.18 35.95
C SER A 182 -17.46 -4.49 36.05
N GLY A 183 -16.68 -3.86 35.22
CA GLY A 183 -15.25 -4.05 35.22
C GLY A 183 -14.53 -2.92 34.49
N LYS A 184 -13.23 -2.97 34.55
CA LYS A 184 -12.35 -2.11 33.76
C LYS A 184 -11.43 -3.01 32.95
N MET A 185 -11.17 -2.64 31.72
CA MET A 185 -10.20 -3.31 30.87
C MET A 185 -9.37 -2.27 30.13
N ARG A 186 -8.15 -2.63 29.80
CA ARG A 186 -7.27 -1.81 28.99
C ARG A 186 -6.89 -2.62 27.76
N PHE A 187 -6.92 -1.97 26.60
CA PHE A 187 -6.46 -2.50 25.34
C PHE A 187 -5.36 -1.60 24.81
N SER A 188 -4.32 -2.21 24.29
CA SER A 188 -3.29 -1.53 23.50
C SER A 188 -3.33 -2.11 22.11
N PHE A 189 -3.40 -1.25 21.13
CA PHE A 189 -3.33 -1.58 19.72
C PHE A 189 -2.08 -0.92 19.16
N ASP A 190 -1.29 -1.69 18.45
CA ASP A 190 -0.08 -1.30 17.79
C ASP A 190 -0.24 -1.55 16.29
N ASP A 191 0.05 -0.54 15.46
CA ASP A 191 -0.09 -0.61 13.99
C ASP A 191 -1.48 -1.01 13.47
N LEU A 192 -2.55 -0.46 14.08
CA LEU A 192 -3.90 -0.68 13.56
C LEU A 192 -4.06 -0.04 12.17
N LEU A 193 -4.24 -0.86 11.14
CA LEU A 193 -4.33 -0.41 9.77
C LEU A 193 -5.72 0.10 9.39
N ALA A 194 -5.77 1.29 8.82
CA ALA A 194 -6.97 1.87 8.21
C ALA A 194 -6.70 2.23 6.74
N PRO A 195 -7.57 1.83 5.80
CA PRO A 195 -7.40 2.21 4.39
C PRO A 195 -7.47 3.73 4.22
N ALA A 196 -6.51 4.29 3.48
CA ALA A 196 -6.50 5.69 3.08
C ALA A 196 -6.96 5.89 1.62
N SER A 197 -7.60 4.87 1.04
CA SER A 197 -8.15 4.85 -0.32
C SER A 197 -9.60 4.38 -0.32
N HIS A 198 -10.46 5.05 -1.10
CA HIS A 198 -11.84 4.64 -1.34
C HIS A 198 -11.98 3.38 -2.21
N HIS A 199 -10.92 2.98 -2.91
CA HIS A 199 -10.95 1.82 -3.81
C HIS A 199 -10.83 0.48 -3.06
N ILE A 200 -10.48 0.51 -1.76
CA ILE A 200 -10.39 -0.68 -0.94
C ILE A 200 -11.77 -1.02 -0.36
N THR A 201 -12.39 -2.05 -0.90
CA THR A 201 -13.65 -2.57 -0.35
C THR A 201 -13.42 -3.25 1.01
N PRO A 202 -14.44 -3.33 1.89
CA PRO A 202 -14.31 -4.05 3.16
C PRO A 202 -13.82 -5.49 2.99
N LEU A 203 -14.23 -6.17 1.92
CA LEU A 203 -13.79 -7.54 1.63
C LEU A 203 -12.29 -7.63 1.35
N ILE A 204 -11.76 -6.69 0.58
CA ILE A 204 -10.33 -6.62 0.27
C ILE A 204 -9.56 -6.25 1.53
N ARG A 205 -10.03 -5.24 2.27
CA ARG A 205 -9.44 -4.81 3.54
C ARG A 205 -9.30 -5.98 4.51
N ASP A 206 -10.40 -6.68 4.77
CA ASP A 206 -10.43 -7.77 5.75
C ASP A 206 -9.57 -8.97 5.31
N GLY A 207 -9.40 -9.17 3.99
CA GLY A 207 -8.51 -10.17 3.44
C GLY A 207 -7.02 -9.81 3.52
N ILE A 208 -6.68 -8.54 3.32
CA ILE A 208 -5.28 -8.05 3.35
C ILE A 208 -4.78 -7.91 4.79
N LEU A 209 -5.59 -7.34 5.68
CA LEU A 209 -5.17 -6.99 7.04
C LEU A 209 -4.81 -8.20 7.90
N HIS A 210 -5.31 -9.39 7.55
CA HIS A 210 -4.95 -10.60 8.28
C HIS A 210 -3.51 -11.06 8.06
N GLU A 211 -2.88 -10.66 6.93
CA GLU A 211 -1.57 -11.12 6.50
C GLU A 211 -0.51 -10.03 6.59
N PHE A 212 -0.85 -8.90 7.25
CA PHE A 212 0.10 -7.82 7.46
C PHE A 212 1.23 -8.27 8.40
N ASP A 213 2.46 -8.17 7.90
CA ASP A 213 3.69 -8.43 8.65
C ASP A 213 4.52 -7.14 8.73
N PRO A 214 4.60 -6.48 9.91
CA PRO A 214 5.40 -5.27 10.10
C PRO A 214 6.87 -5.46 9.74
N GLY A 215 7.43 -6.66 9.92
CA GLY A 215 8.80 -6.98 9.54
C GLY A 215 9.07 -6.94 8.04
N SER A 216 8.01 -6.91 7.24
CA SER A 216 8.10 -6.74 5.78
C SER A 216 8.19 -5.29 5.32
N LEU A 217 7.99 -4.32 6.21
CA LEU A 217 8.09 -2.91 5.89
C LEU A 217 9.51 -2.52 5.47
N ARG A 218 9.59 -1.59 4.53
CA ARG A 218 10.82 -0.94 4.07
C ARG A 218 10.63 0.57 4.07
N PRO A 219 11.67 1.36 4.34
CA PRO A 219 11.59 2.82 4.21
C PRO A 219 11.07 3.19 2.83
N TYR A 220 10.18 4.17 2.75
CA TYR A 220 9.68 4.63 1.47
C TYR A 220 10.80 5.16 0.58
N ARG A 221 10.88 4.61 -0.62
CA ARG A 221 11.74 5.08 -1.71
C ARG A 221 10.97 5.04 -3.02
N PRO A 222 11.00 6.10 -3.83
CA PRO A 222 10.30 6.14 -5.13
C PRO A 222 10.65 4.96 -6.05
N GLY A 223 11.87 4.44 -5.93
CA GLY A 223 12.34 3.29 -6.69
C GLY A 223 11.44 2.05 -6.57
N TYR A 224 10.83 1.79 -5.43
CA TYR A 224 9.90 0.67 -5.26
C TYR A 224 8.65 0.78 -6.12
N LEU A 225 8.24 2.01 -6.46
CA LEU A 225 7.06 2.26 -7.28
C LEU A 225 7.36 2.16 -8.79
N ALA A 226 8.63 2.12 -9.17
CA ALA A 226 9.03 2.13 -10.57
C ALA A 226 8.56 0.87 -11.31
N GLY A 227 7.58 1.01 -12.18
CA GLY A 227 6.97 -0.08 -12.95
C GLY A 227 5.66 -0.62 -12.36
N PHE A 228 5.21 -0.09 -11.20
CA PHE A 228 3.95 -0.44 -10.56
C PHE A 228 3.03 0.77 -10.49
N ALA A 229 1.73 0.52 -10.54
CA ALA A 229 0.76 1.55 -10.21
C ALA A 229 0.77 1.83 -8.70
N ALA A 230 0.57 3.08 -8.33
CA ALA A 230 0.51 3.49 -6.93
C ALA A 230 -0.50 4.61 -6.73
N GLU A 231 -1.20 4.57 -5.62
CA GLU A 231 -2.12 5.60 -5.18
C GLU A 231 -1.56 6.36 -3.99
N ARG A 232 -1.84 7.66 -3.92
CA ARG A 232 -1.61 8.46 -2.71
C ARG A 232 -2.86 8.46 -1.83
N GLN A 233 -2.68 8.78 -0.56
CA GLN A 233 -3.79 8.93 0.37
C GLN A 233 -4.76 10.01 -0.12
N HIS A 234 -6.04 9.71 -0.10
CA HIS A 234 -7.13 10.62 -0.47
C HIS A 234 -8.36 10.48 0.43
N GLN A 235 -8.21 9.71 1.51
CA GLN A 235 -9.18 9.58 2.58
C GLN A 235 -8.48 9.87 3.91
N THR A 236 -9.04 10.74 4.72
CA THR A 236 -8.59 11.09 6.09
C THR A 236 -9.44 10.37 7.13
#